data_2e463abcba6dadde2a3476cdcc062f9c
#
_entry.id   2e463abcba6dadde2a3476cdcc062f9c
#
_cell.length_a   1.000
_cell.length_b   1.000
_cell.length_c   1.000
_cell.angle_alpha   90.00
_cell.angle_beta   90.00
_cell.angle_gamma   90.00
#
_symmetry.space_group_name_H-M   'P 1'
#
loop_
_entity.id
_entity.type
_entity.pdbx_description
1 polymer ?
#
loop_
_entity_poly.entity_id
_entity_poly.type
_entity_poly.pdbx_seq_one_letter_code
_entity_poly.pdbx_strand_id
1 'polypeptide(L)'
;MTSIRTPRHLKRKTPVELTLIVILVIGLALFFDFTNGFHDTANAMATPIATGALKAKTAVLLAAILNLVGAFLSTEVARTISSGIIREGEGGVLISPEMIFAGLIGAIIWNLLTWLYGLPSSSSHALFGGLIGAAVVGAGFAAIDGGVFLSKVIIPALAAPLTAGLVAFIATKVAYRITKRNDGRKDGRGRFRYAQIASSSLIALAHGTNDLQHPLVDRV
;
A
#
# COMPACT_ATOMS: atom_id res chain seq x y z
N MET A 1 -41.99 -37.52 -1.90
CA MET A 1 -42.31 -36.19 -1.30
C MET A 1 -40.98 -35.46 -1.06
N THR A 2 -40.56 -34.68 -2.00
CA THR A 2 -39.29 -33.94 -1.97
C THR A 2 -39.57 -32.55 -1.38
N SER A 3 -39.13 -32.30 -0.15
CA SER A 3 -39.28 -31.02 0.53
C SER A 3 -38.44 -29.97 -0.20
N ILE A 4 -39.10 -29.08 -0.92
CA ILE A 4 -38.50 -27.87 -1.50
C ILE A 4 -38.20 -26.93 -0.33
N ARG A 5 -36.89 -26.83 0.07
CA ARG A 5 -36.45 -25.79 0.99
C ARG A 5 -36.60 -24.44 0.29
N THR A 6 -37.53 -23.65 0.77
CA THR A 6 -37.68 -22.23 0.42
C THR A 6 -36.37 -21.51 0.60
N PRO A 7 -35.92 -20.71 -0.38
CA PRO A 7 -34.70 -19.93 -0.24
C PRO A 7 -34.84 -18.91 0.91
N ARG A 8 -33.84 -18.88 1.80
CA ARG A 8 -33.75 -17.85 2.84
C ARG A 8 -33.89 -16.49 2.17
N HIS A 9 -34.94 -15.76 2.52
CA HIS A 9 -35.13 -14.37 2.16
C HIS A 9 -33.87 -13.59 2.55
N LEU A 10 -33.03 -13.25 1.59
CA LEU A 10 -32.01 -12.22 1.73
C LEU A 10 -32.76 -10.93 2.09
N LYS A 11 -32.70 -10.52 3.35
CA LYS A 11 -33.27 -9.23 3.79
C LYS A 11 -32.64 -8.16 2.90
N ARG A 12 -33.44 -7.55 2.02
CA ARG A 12 -33.03 -6.35 1.30
C ARG A 12 -32.68 -5.30 2.35
N LYS A 13 -31.43 -4.88 2.38
CA LYS A 13 -31.00 -3.80 3.28
C LYS A 13 -31.78 -2.53 2.94
N THR A 14 -32.10 -1.77 3.97
CA THR A 14 -32.74 -0.47 3.78
C THR A 14 -31.75 0.50 3.13
N PRO A 15 -32.20 1.48 2.35
CA PRO A 15 -31.30 2.50 1.78
C PRO A 15 -30.43 3.20 2.83
N VAL A 16 -30.96 3.38 4.04
CA VAL A 16 -30.24 3.99 5.16
C VAL A 16 -29.10 3.11 5.67
N GLU A 17 -29.30 1.78 5.77
CA GLU A 17 -28.25 0.84 6.19
C GLU A 17 -27.12 0.79 5.14
N LEU A 18 -27.47 0.84 3.84
CA LEU A 18 -26.48 0.87 2.77
C LEU A 18 -25.68 2.16 2.81
N THR A 19 -26.33 3.32 2.99
CA THR A 19 -25.64 4.61 3.08
C THR A 19 -24.70 4.68 4.30
N LEU A 20 -25.12 4.14 5.45
CA LEU A 20 -24.28 4.14 6.65
C LEU A 20 -23.03 3.31 6.47
N ILE A 21 -23.14 2.09 5.90
CA ILE A 21 -21.97 1.24 5.72
C ILE A 21 -20.99 1.82 4.70
N VAL A 22 -21.49 2.50 3.66
CA VAL A 22 -20.66 3.21 2.68
C VAL A 22 -19.89 4.33 3.35
N ILE A 23 -20.53 5.16 4.18
CA ILE A 23 -19.85 6.23 4.94
C ILE A 23 -18.77 5.65 5.87
N LEU A 24 -19.06 4.53 6.53
CA LEU A 24 -18.09 3.86 7.40
C LEU A 24 -16.89 3.32 6.61
N VAL A 25 -17.13 2.73 5.44
CA VAL A 25 -16.06 2.25 4.54
C VAL A 25 -15.18 3.40 4.08
N ILE A 26 -15.77 4.52 3.66
CA ILE A 26 -15.01 5.73 3.28
C ILE A 26 -14.18 6.24 4.46
N GLY A 27 -14.77 6.33 5.65
CA GLY A 27 -14.06 6.74 6.87
C GLY A 27 -12.89 5.83 7.20
N LEU A 28 -13.06 4.51 7.07
CA LEU A 28 -11.99 3.54 7.27
C LEU A 28 -10.91 3.61 6.18
N ALA A 29 -11.29 3.84 4.92
CA ALA A 29 -10.34 4.01 3.84
C ALA A 29 -9.44 5.24 4.08
N LEU A 30 -10.03 6.37 4.45
CA LEU A 30 -9.26 7.57 4.81
C LEU A 30 -8.37 7.34 6.04
N PHE A 31 -8.83 6.57 7.03
CA PHE A 31 -8.02 6.22 8.19
C PHE A 31 -6.89 5.24 7.81
N PHE A 32 -7.15 4.30 6.91
CA PHE A 32 -6.11 3.43 6.35
C PHE A 32 -5.03 4.26 5.64
N ASP A 33 -5.41 5.19 4.77
CA ASP A 33 -4.48 6.07 4.06
C ASP A 33 -3.67 6.94 5.04
N PHE A 34 -4.30 7.42 6.10
CA PHE A 34 -3.60 8.15 7.16
C PHE A 34 -2.55 7.26 7.85
N THR A 35 -2.88 6.02 8.22
CA THR A 35 -1.92 5.08 8.82
C THR A 35 -0.81 4.69 7.86
N ASN A 36 -1.12 4.57 6.57
CA ASN A 36 -0.15 4.35 5.52
C ASN A 36 0.82 5.52 5.38
N GLY A 37 0.30 6.73 5.31
CA GLY A 37 1.09 7.95 5.09
C GLY A 37 2.19 8.15 6.14
N PHE A 38 1.95 7.92 7.43
CA PHE A 38 3.01 8.05 8.44
C PHE A 38 3.99 6.87 8.42
N HIS A 39 3.54 5.67 8.06
CA HIS A 39 4.38 4.48 7.94
C HIS A 39 5.39 4.65 6.78
N ASP A 40 4.91 5.05 5.62
CA ASP A 40 5.72 5.21 4.42
C ASP A 40 6.61 6.46 4.47
N THR A 41 6.15 7.55 5.10
CA THR A 41 6.99 8.71 5.40
C THR A 41 8.19 8.34 6.26
N ALA A 42 8.00 7.48 7.27
CA ALA A 42 9.10 6.99 8.11
C ALA A 42 10.11 6.20 7.27
N ASN A 43 9.65 5.31 6.41
CA ASN A 43 10.52 4.51 5.52
C ASN A 43 11.31 5.39 4.55
N ALA A 44 10.68 6.38 3.91
CA ALA A 44 11.31 7.27 2.94
C ALA A 44 12.32 8.22 3.57
N MET A 45 12.05 8.74 4.79
CA MET A 45 12.81 9.83 5.42
C MET A 45 13.70 9.40 6.57
N ALA A 46 13.68 8.14 7.00
CA ALA A 46 14.53 7.65 8.08
C ALA A 46 16.02 7.90 7.80
N THR A 47 16.48 7.57 6.60
CA THR A 47 17.89 7.70 6.23
C THR A 47 18.40 9.15 6.23
N PRO A 48 17.75 10.14 5.56
CA PRO A 48 18.21 11.53 5.60
C PRO A 48 18.08 12.16 6.99
N ILE A 49 17.19 11.71 7.85
CA ILE A 49 17.11 12.15 9.24
C ILE A 49 18.26 11.54 10.06
N ALA A 50 18.48 10.24 9.96
CA ALA A 50 19.53 9.54 10.72
C ALA A 50 20.94 10.02 10.36
N THR A 51 21.21 10.37 9.10
CA THR A 51 22.49 10.91 8.65
C THR A 51 22.65 12.41 8.92
N GLY A 52 21.62 13.09 9.42
CA GLY A 52 21.62 14.54 9.62
C GLY A 52 21.54 15.34 8.32
N ALA A 53 21.19 14.71 7.20
CA ALA A 53 20.99 15.41 5.93
C ALA A 53 19.78 16.35 5.97
N LEU A 54 18.71 15.95 6.67
CA LEU A 54 17.53 16.77 6.91
C LEU A 54 17.16 16.75 8.41
N LYS A 55 16.62 17.87 8.90
CA LYS A 55 15.96 17.90 10.20
C LYS A 55 14.63 17.16 10.11
N ALA A 56 14.23 16.43 11.15
CA ALA A 56 13.02 15.61 11.15
C ALA A 56 11.76 16.37 10.70
N LYS A 57 11.53 17.59 11.22
CA LYS A 57 10.37 18.42 10.81
C LYS A 57 10.38 18.77 9.32
N THR A 58 11.55 19.12 8.78
CA THR A 58 11.69 19.46 7.35
C THR A 58 11.52 18.22 6.48
N ALA A 59 12.02 17.07 6.90
CA ALA A 59 11.85 15.80 6.19
C ALA A 59 10.38 15.38 6.10
N VAL A 60 9.65 15.43 7.22
CA VAL A 60 8.23 15.09 7.26
C VAL A 60 7.39 16.04 6.40
N LEU A 61 7.65 17.36 6.48
CA LEU A 61 6.96 18.34 5.66
C LEU A 61 7.22 18.12 4.16
N LEU A 62 8.48 17.87 3.80
CA LEU A 62 8.88 17.59 2.42
C LEU A 62 8.19 16.32 1.91
N ALA A 63 8.15 15.25 2.71
CA ALA A 63 7.46 14.02 2.36
C ALA A 63 5.95 14.25 2.17
N ALA A 64 5.30 14.97 3.07
CA ALA A 64 3.88 15.27 2.97
C ALA A 64 3.53 16.05 1.69
N ILE A 65 4.34 17.06 1.35
CA ILE A 65 4.14 17.82 0.10
C ILE A 65 4.34 16.93 -1.13
N LEU A 66 5.39 16.10 -1.13
CA LEU A 66 5.71 15.25 -2.28
C LEU A 66 4.70 14.11 -2.44
N ASN A 67 4.21 13.53 -1.35
CA ASN A 67 3.11 12.56 -1.39
C ASN A 67 1.85 13.21 -1.97
N LEU A 68 1.51 14.42 -1.53
CA LEU A 68 0.35 15.14 -2.06
C LEU A 68 0.51 15.45 -3.56
N VAL A 69 1.68 15.91 -3.99
CA VAL A 69 1.99 16.15 -5.41
C VAL A 69 1.91 14.85 -6.21
N GLY A 70 2.51 13.77 -5.69
CA GLY A 70 2.46 12.44 -6.30
C GLY A 70 1.04 11.96 -6.51
N ALA A 71 0.20 12.16 -5.53
CA ALA A 71 -1.20 11.83 -5.55
C ALA A 71 -1.96 12.50 -6.71
N PHE A 72 -1.71 13.78 -6.98
CA PHE A 72 -2.31 14.49 -8.12
C PHE A 72 -1.72 14.10 -9.48
N LEU A 73 -0.51 13.55 -9.53
CA LEU A 73 0.13 13.14 -10.78
C LEU A 73 -0.36 11.79 -11.31
N SER A 74 -1.00 10.98 -10.48
CA SER A 74 -1.36 9.62 -10.82
C SER A 74 -2.87 9.40 -10.83
N THR A 75 -3.46 9.51 -12.00
CA THR A 75 -4.89 9.23 -12.22
C THR A 75 -5.18 7.86 -12.86
N GLU A 76 -4.18 7.18 -13.41
CA GLU A 76 -4.40 6.02 -14.28
C GLU A 76 -4.03 4.64 -13.69
N VAL A 77 -3.12 4.57 -12.72
CA VAL A 77 -2.60 3.28 -12.21
C VAL A 77 -3.60 2.57 -11.28
N ALA A 78 -4.52 3.33 -10.67
CA ALA A 78 -5.56 2.81 -9.77
C ALA A 78 -6.44 1.71 -10.38
N ARG A 79 -6.76 1.83 -11.67
CA ARG A 79 -7.63 0.88 -12.37
C ARG A 79 -7.00 -0.50 -12.58
N THR A 80 -5.67 -0.60 -12.58
CA THR A 80 -4.98 -1.83 -12.98
C THR A 80 -4.77 -2.81 -11.84
N ILE A 81 -4.68 -2.33 -10.59
CA ILE A 81 -4.29 -3.17 -9.43
C ILE A 81 -5.47 -3.95 -8.85
N SER A 82 -6.68 -3.40 -8.86
CA SER A 82 -7.86 -4.04 -8.24
C SER A 82 -8.54 -5.09 -9.08
N SER A 83 -8.29 -5.08 -10.40
CA SER A 83 -9.00 -5.97 -11.31
C SER A 83 -8.41 -7.39 -11.31
N GLY A 84 -9.13 -8.35 -10.76
CA GLY A 84 -8.97 -9.75 -11.04
C GLY A 84 -8.46 -10.67 -9.94
N ILE A 85 -8.02 -10.17 -8.76
CA ILE A 85 -7.61 -11.05 -7.65
C ILE A 85 -8.83 -11.75 -7.04
N ILE A 86 -9.91 -11.00 -6.86
CA ILE A 86 -11.21 -11.55 -6.45
C ILE A 86 -12.03 -11.73 -7.71
N ARG A 87 -12.54 -12.93 -7.94
CA ARG A 87 -13.40 -13.24 -9.08
C ARG A 87 -14.74 -12.54 -8.91
N GLU A 88 -15.03 -11.58 -9.78
CA GLU A 88 -16.32 -10.90 -9.85
C GLU A 88 -17.14 -11.43 -11.05
N GLY A 89 -18.48 -11.54 -10.90
CA GLY A 89 -19.38 -11.91 -12.00
C GLY A 89 -19.93 -13.32 -11.93
N GLU A 90 -20.39 -13.86 -13.06
CA GLU A 90 -20.99 -15.21 -13.14
C GLU A 90 -19.98 -16.28 -12.70
N GLY A 91 -20.24 -16.92 -11.55
CA GLY A 91 -19.36 -17.89 -10.90
C GLY A 91 -18.37 -17.31 -9.89
N GLY A 92 -18.35 -15.99 -9.69
CA GLY A 92 -17.54 -15.27 -8.71
C GLY A 92 -18.38 -14.71 -7.55
N VAL A 93 -17.74 -13.85 -6.77
CA VAL A 93 -18.33 -13.23 -5.58
C VAL A 93 -18.66 -11.78 -5.88
N LEU A 94 -19.82 -11.31 -5.44
CA LEU A 94 -20.11 -9.89 -5.37
C LEU A 94 -19.34 -9.31 -4.18
N ILE A 95 -18.41 -8.40 -4.46
CA ILE A 95 -17.71 -7.67 -3.39
C ILE A 95 -18.74 -6.77 -2.71
N SER A 96 -19.10 -7.12 -1.48
CA SER A 96 -20.03 -6.33 -0.69
C SER A 96 -19.29 -5.25 0.11
N PRO A 97 -19.92 -4.12 0.44
CA PRO A 97 -19.33 -3.09 1.30
C PRO A 97 -18.85 -3.64 2.64
N GLU A 98 -19.50 -4.68 3.19
CA GLU A 98 -19.10 -5.34 4.42
C GLU A 98 -17.78 -6.10 4.28
N MET A 99 -17.54 -6.70 3.13
CA MET A 99 -16.29 -7.39 2.83
C MET A 99 -15.15 -6.39 2.74
N ILE A 100 -15.37 -5.24 2.10
CA ILE A 100 -14.41 -4.13 2.04
C ILE A 100 -14.13 -3.61 3.45
N PHE A 101 -15.19 -3.36 4.23
CA PHE A 101 -15.08 -2.92 5.62
C PHE A 101 -14.21 -3.88 6.46
N ALA A 102 -14.47 -5.18 6.41
CA ALA A 102 -13.71 -6.19 7.13
C ALA A 102 -12.25 -6.25 6.65
N GLY A 103 -12.01 -6.15 5.35
CA GLY A 103 -10.69 -6.13 4.75
C GLY A 103 -9.86 -4.92 5.20
N LEU A 104 -10.46 -3.73 5.21
CA LEU A 104 -9.82 -2.51 5.69
C LEU A 104 -9.46 -2.58 7.18
N ILE A 105 -10.35 -3.10 8.02
CA ILE A 105 -10.05 -3.33 9.45
C ILE A 105 -8.82 -4.24 9.59
N GLY A 106 -8.76 -5.35 8.86
CA GLY A 106 -7.62 -6.26 8.89
C GLY A 106 -6.32 -5.58 8.48
N ALA A 107 -6.36 -4.77 7.42
CA ALA A 107 -5.21 -4.03 6.93
C ALA A 107 -4.74 -2.95 7.93
N ILE A 108 -5.67 -2.20 8.53
CA ILE A 108 -5.37 -1.19 9.56
C ILE A 108 -4.74 -1.84 10.79
N ILE A 109 -5.31 -2.94 11.28
CA ILE A 109 -4.75 -3.67 12.43
C ILE A 109 -3.32 -4.12 12.10
N TRP A 110 -3.07 -4.66 10.91
CA TRP A 110 -1.73 -5.06 10.50
C TRP A 110 -0.76 -3.88 10.45
N ASN A 111 -1.14 -2.75 9.84
CA ASN A 111 -0.32 -1.55 9.79
C ASN A 111 0.00 -1.02 11.19
N LEU A 112 -0.98 -0.96 12.10
CA LEU A 112 -0.76 -0.50 13.46
C LEU A 112 0.13 -1.46 14.27
N LEU A 113 -0.04 -2.77 14.11
CA LEU A 113 0.81 -3.76 14.76
C LEU A 113 2.26 -3.65 14.28
N THR A 114 2.48 -3.62 12.97
CA THR A 114 3.83 -3.50 12.41
C THR A 114 4.49 -2.18 12.80
N TRP A 115 3.73 -1.09 12.84
CA TRP A 115 4.22 0.20 13.34
C TRP A 115 4.60 0.12 14.82
N LEU A 116 3.76 -0.48 15.67
CA LEU A 116 4.02 -0.62 17.10
C LEU A 116 5.30 -1.41 17.39
N TYR A 117 5.57 -2.45 16.59
CA TYR A 117 6.78 -3.27 16.71
C TYR A 117 7.98 -2.70 15.94
N GLY A 118 7.83 -1.56 15.25
CA GLY A 118 8.90 -0.96 14.43
C GLY A 118 9.31 -1.82 13.24
N LEU A 119 8.40 -2.65 12.73
CA LEU A 119 8.65 -3.53 11.59
C LEU A 119 8.29 -2.80 10.29
N PRO A 120 9.20 -2.74 9.30
CA PRO A 120 8.83 -2.23 7.98
C PRO A 120 7.80 -3.16 7.33
N SER A 121 6.71 -2.60 6.84
CA SER A 121 5.61 -3.33 6.22
C SER A 121 5.18 -2.64 4.94
N SER A 122 4.61 -3.43 4.02
CA SER A 122 3.95 -2.90 2.83
C SER A 122 2.44 -2.80 3.09
N SER A 123 1.93 -1.59 3.07
CA SER A 123 0.50 -1.29 3.24
C SER A 123 -0.34 -1.87 2.11
N SER A 124 0.16 -1.90 0.89
CA SER A 124 -0.52 -2.55 -0.23
C SER A 124 -0.71 -4.06 0.00
N HIS A 125 0.33 -4.75 0.51
CA HIS A 125 0.21 -6.17 0.87
C HIS A 125 -0.71 -6.38 2.08
N ALA A 126 -0.72 -5.46 3.04
CA ALA A 126 -1.65 -5.49 4.16
C ALA A 126 -3.10 -5.37 3.68
N LEU A 127 -3.37 -4.45 2.75
CA LEU A 127 -4.69 -4.28 2.14
C LEU A 127 -5.13 -5.52 1.36
N PHE A 128 -4.26 -6.04 0.49
CA PHE A 128 -4.57 -7.28 -0.24
C PHE A 128 -4.82 -8.46 0.72
N GLY A 129 -4.00 -8.61 1.75
CA GLY A 129 -4.18 -9.65 2.77
C GLY A 129 -5.51 -9.52 3.50
N GLY A 130 -5.90 -8.31 3.89
CA GLY A 130 -7.18 -8.02 4.52
C GLY A 130 -8.37 -8.34 3.62
N LEU A 131 -8.34 -7.87 2.36
CA LEU A 131 -9.41 -8.10 1.39
C LEU A 131 -9.53 -9.58 1.01
N ILE A 132 -8.41 -10.27 0.75
CA ILE A 132 -8.39 -11.70 0.47
C ILE A 132 -8.92 -12.49 1.66
N GLY A 133 -8.49 -12.14 2.88
CA GLY A 133 -9.00 -12.78 4.11
C GLY A 133 -10.51 -12.61 4.26
N ALA A 134 -11.03 -11.40 4.06
CA ALA A 134 -12.46 -11.12 4.09
C ALA A 134 -13.23 -11.88 3.00
N ALA A 135 -12.69 -11.96 1.78
CA ALA A 135 -13.28 -12.71 0.67
C ALA A 135 -13.33 -14.21 0.94
N VAL A 136 -12.24 -14.78 1.47
CA VAL A 136 -12.17 -16.22 1.81
C VAL A 136 -13.16 -16.56 2.93
N VAL A 137 -13.29 -15.72 3.96
CA VAL A 137 -14.25 -15.95 5.05
C VAL A 137 -15.69 -15.77 4.57
N GLY A 138 -15.95 -14.77 3.73
CA GLY A 138 -17.30 -14.46 3.24
C GLY A 138 -17.80 -15.40 2.16
N ALA A 139 -16.92 -15.90 1.30
CA ALA A 139 -17.32 -16.63 0.09
C ALA A 139 -16.48 -17.88 -0.22
N GLY A 140 -15.48 -18.18 0.62
CA GLY A 140 -14.63 -19.36 0.47
C GLY A 140 -13.44 -19.14 -0.47
N PHE A 141 -12.54 -20.11 -0.52
CA PHE A 141 -11.32 -20.05 -1.34
C PHE A 141 -11.58 -19.95 -2.85
N ALA A 142 -12.73 -20.41 -3.33
CA ALA A 142 -13.12 -20.31 -4.73
C ALA A 142 -13.28 -18.86 -5.22
N ALA A 143 -13.45 -17.91 -4.29
CA ALA A 143 -13.52 -16.48 -4.57
C ALA A 143 -12.21 -15.89 -5.09
N ILE A 144 -11.09 -16.58 -4.87
CA ILE A 144 -9.77 -16.09 -5.24
C ILE A 144 -9.31 -16.67 -6.57
N ASP A 145 -8.88 -15.80 -7.48
CA ASP A 145 -8.19 -16.25 -8.68
C ASP A 145 -6.72 -16.56 -8.35
N GLY A 146 -6.40 -17.85 -8.23
CA GLY A 146 -5.06 -18.31 -7.85
C GLY A 146 -3.98 -17.90 -8.87
N GLY A 147 -4.31 -17.81 -10.15
CA GLY A 147 -3.37 -17.40 -11.20
C GLY A 147 -3.03 -15.90 -11.10
N VAL A 148 -4.07 -15.08 -10.91
CA VAL A 148 -3.90 -13.64 -10.70
C VAL A 148 -3.20 -13.34 -9.37
N PHE A 149 -3.55 -14.06 -8.31
CA PHE A 149 -2.89 -13.94 -7.01
C PHE A 149 -1.40 -14.29 -7.11
N LEU A 150 -1.06 -15.40 -7.75
CA LEU A 150 0.33 -15.80 -7.96
C LEU A 150 1.11 -14.74 -8.76
N SER A 151 0.56 -14.27 -9.88
CA SER A 151 1.26 -13.36 -10.78
C SER A 151 1.36 -11.92 -10.27
N LYS A 152 0.32 -11.42 -9.57
CA LYS A 152 0.28 -10.03 -9.11
C LYS A 152 0.75 -9.83 -7.67
N VAL A 153 0.75 -10.87 -6.84
CA VAL A 153 1.14 -10.75 -5.43
C VAL A 153 2.39 -11.57 -5.14
N ILE A 154 2.38 -12.88 -5.36
CA ILE A 154 3.47 -13.76 -4.93
C ILE A 154 4.75 -13.53 -5.73
N ILE A 155 4.65 -13.51 -7.08
CA ILE A 155 5.84 -13.31 -7.92
C ILE A 155 6.50 -11.94 -7.65
N PRO A 156 5.77 -10.82 -7.63
CA PRO A 156 6.37 -9.53 -7.26
C PRO A 156 6.93 -9.49 -5.85
N ALA A 157 6.26 -10.11 -4.87
CA ALA A 157 6.73 -10.15 -3.48
C ALA A 157 8.07 -10.89 -3.32
N LEU A 158 8.32 -11.91 -4.12
CA LEU A 158 9.59 -12.64 -4.15
C LEU A 158 10.64 -11.94 -5.04
N ALA A 159 10.21 -11.39 -6.17
CA ALA A 159 11.14 -10.75 -7.11
C ALA A 159 11.64 -9.39 -6.61
N ALA A 160 10.80 -8.61 -5.91
CA ALA A 160 11.16 -7.26 -5.47
C ALA A 160 12.37 -7.22 -4.51
N PRO A 161 12.48 -8.07 -3.47
CA PRO A 161 13.67 -8.08 -2.61
C PRO A 161 14.95 -8.48 -3.37
N LEU A 162 14.85 -9.41 -4.32
CA LEU A 162 15.99 -9.85 -5.13
C LEU A 162 16.48 -8.74 -6.06
N THR A 163 15.56 -8.10 -6.77
CA THR A 163 15.88 -7.00 -7.69
C THR A 163 16.38 -5.77 -6.92
N ALA A 164 15.71 -5.38 -5.84
CA ALA A 164 16.13 -4.27 -4.99
C ALA A 164 17.50 -4.54 -4.34
N GLY A 165 17.74 -5.74 -3.85
CA GLY A 165 19.02 -6.16 -3.28
C GLY A 165 20.15 -6.09 -4.30
N LEU A 166 19.92 -6.57 -5.53
CA LEU A 166 20.89 -6.48 -6.61
C LEU A 166 21.22 -5.04 -7.00
N VAL A 167 20.19 -4.21 -7.16
CA VAL A 167 20.36 -2.78 -7.48
C VAL A 167 21.11 -2.06 -6.35
N ALA A 168 20.73 -2.28 -5.10
CA ALA A 168 21.40 -1.70 -3.93
C ALA A 168 22.87 -2.14 -3.84
N PHE A 169 23.17 -3.41 -4.10
CA PHE A 169 24.53 -3.93 -4.13
C PHE A 169 25.40 -3.25 -5.21
N ILE A 170 24.87 -3.12 -6.44
CA ILE A 170 25.56 -2.44 -7.53
C ILE A 170 25.75 -0.96 -7.20
N ALA A 171 24.70 -0.26 -6.75
CA ALA A 171 24.76 1.16 -6.38
C ALA A 171 25.78 1.40 -5.26
N THR A 172 25.82 0.54 -4.25
CA THR A 172 26.78 0.62 -3.16
C THR A 172 28.21 0.43 -3.67
N LYS A 173 28.48 -0.57 -4.50
CA LYS A 173 29.80 -0.76 -5.11
C LYS A 173 30.26 0.43 -5.93
N VAL A 174 29.36 1.00 -6.73
CA VAL A 174 29.64 2.20 -7.53
C VAL A 174 29.93 3.39 -6.62
N ALA A 175 29.11 3.61 -5.59
CA ALA A 175 29.33 4.68 -4.60
C ALA A 175 30.69 4.53 -3.91
N TYR A 176 31.05 3.35 -3.43
CA TYR A 176 32.37 3.09 -2.85
C TYR A 176 33.51 3.34 -3.82
N ARG A 177 33.38 2.95 -5.09
CA ARG A 177 34.43 3.18 -6.09
C ARG A 177 34.64 4.67 -6.37
N ILE A 178 33.56 5.46 -6.37
CA ILE A 178 33.62 6.92 -6.57
C ILE A 178 34.20 7.61 -5.34
N THR A 179 33.79 7.20 -4.12
CA THR A 179 34.20 7.84 -2.86
C THR A 179 35.63 7.50 -2.44
N LYS A 180 36.12 6.30 -2.75
CA LYS A 180 37.50 5.87 -2.41
C LYS A 180 38.55 6.84 -2.88
N ARG A 181 38.32 7.59 -3.97
CA ARG A 181 39.24 8.62 -4.50
C ARG A 181 39.13 9.98 -3.77
N ASN A 182 38.04 10.21 -3.04
CA ASN A 182 37.73 11.52 -2.42
C ASN A 182 37.61 11.43 -0.89
N ASP A 183 38.05 10.32 -0.29
CA ASP A 183 38.02 10.13 1.16
C ASP A 183 38.88 11.21 1.85
N GLY A 184 38.20 12.07 2.64
CA GLY A 184 38.81 13.18 3.37
C GLY A 184 38.55 14.58 2.80
N ARG A 185 37.98 14.75 1.61
CA ARG A 185 37.63 16.08 1.09
C ARG A 185 36.31 16.57 1.67
N LYS A 186 36.30 17.76 2.28
CA LYS A 186 35.09 18.41 2.85
C LYS A 186 33.98 18.62 1.81
N ASP A 187 34.32 18.82 0.55
CA ASP A 187 33.37 19.07 -0.55
C ASP A 187 32.56 17.84 -0.98
N GLY A 188 33.05 16.61 -0.73
CA GLY A 188 32.34 15.38 -1.06
C GLY A 188 31.08 15.17 -0.22
N ARG A 189 31.10 15.56 1.04
CA ARG A 189 29.98 15.37 1.98
C ARG A 189 28.74 16.16 1.56
N GLY A 190 28.90 17.36 0.99
CA GLY A 190 27.76 18.18 0.53
C GLY A 190 27.01 17.52 -0.63
N ARG A 191 27.73 17.00 -1.63
CA ARG A 191 27.11 16.34 -2.81
C ARG A 191 26.32 15.09 -2.44
N PHE A 192 26.86 14.24 -1.57
CA PHE A 192 26.16 13.03 -1.11
C PHE A 192 24.93 13.37 -0.28
N ARG A 193 24.96 14.42 0.51
CA ARG A 193 23.80 14.93 1.25
C ARG A 193 22.68 15.35 0.31
N TYR A 194 22.97 16.12 -0.73
CA TYR A 194 21.98 16.52 -1.73
C TYR A 194 21.44 15.34 -2.53
N ALA A 195 22.31 14.40 -2.92
CA ALA A 195 21.89 13.18 -3.61
C ALA A 195 20.95 12.32 -2.74
N GLN A 196 21.22 12.22 -1.44
CA GLN A 196 20.37 11.51 -0.49
C GLN A 196 19.01 12.21 -0.32
N ILE A 197 18.98 13.52 -0.19
CA ILE A 197 17.73 14.29 -0.13
C ILE A 197 16.92 14.07 -1.40
N ALA A 198 17.56 14.16 -2.58
CA ALA A 198 16.90 13.96 -3.86
C ALA A 198 16.33 12.54 -3.99
N SER A 199 17.08 11.50 -3.64
CA SER A 199 16.58 10.12 -3.71
C SER A 199 15.44 9.86 -2.76
N SER A 200 15.49 10.34 -1.52
CA SER A 200 14.40 10.24 -0.56
C SER A 200 13.15 11.04 -0.99
N SER A 201 13.37 12.18 -1.64
CA SER A 201 12.28 12.97 -2.22
C SER A 201 11.58 12.23 -3.37
N LEU A 202 12.34 11.55 -4.23
CA LEU A 202 11.77 10.72 -5.30
C LEU A 202 10.99 9.53 -4.74
N ILE A 203 11.47 8.91 -3.66
CA ILE A 203 10.74 7.84 -2.97
C ILE A 203 9.42 8.37 -2.40
N ALA A 204 9.43 9.51 -1.71
CA ALA A 204 8.20 10.11 -1.18
C ALA A 204 7.21 10.48 -2.30
N LEU A 205 7.69 11.01 -3.43
CA LEU A 205 6.86 11.29 -4.60
C LEU A 205 6.25 10.00 -5.18
N ALA A 206 7.06 8.93 -5.29
CA ALA A 206 6.60 7.64 -5.79
C ALA A 206 5.57 7.00 -4.85
N HIS A 207 5.71 7.13 -3.53
CA HIS A 207 4.67 6.71 -2.59
C HIS A 207 3.36 7.46 -2.84
N GLY A 208 3.39 8.79 -2.94
CA GLY A 208 2.20 9.57 -3.22
C GLY A 208 1.51 9.18 -4.53
N THR A 209 2.25 8.76 -5.56
CA THR A 209 1.63 8.25 -6.79
C THR A 209 0.92 6.89 -6.60
N ASN A 210 1.24 6.14 -5.56
CA ASN A 210 0.64 4.84 -5.27
C ASN A 210 -0.51 4.94 -4.25
N ASP A 211 -0.45 5.86 -3.29
CA ASP A 211 -1.33 5.89 -2.11
C ASP A 211 -2.78 6.31 -2.42
N LEU A 212 -3.01 7.24 -3.36
CA LEU A 212 -4.36 7.65 -3.77
C LEU A 212 -5.02 6.71 -4.79
N GLN A 213 -4.39 5.58 -5.09
CA GLN A 213 -4.85 4.65 -6.10
C GLN A 213 -5.63 3.47 -5.53
N HIS A 214 -6.16 3.58 -4.30
CA HIS A 214 -6.99 2.53 -3.74
C HIS A 214 -8.36 2.52 -4.43
N PRO A 215 -8.62 1.52 -5.30
CA PRO A 215 -9.82 1.43 -6.12
C PRO A 215 -11.11 1.21 -5.33
N LEU A 216 -11.02 1.23 -4.00
CA LEU A 216 -12.16 1.06 -3.12
C LEU A 216 -13.05 2.30 -3.07
N VAL A 217 -12.51 3.50 -3.36
CA VAL A 217 -13.29 4.76 -3.35
C VAL A 217 -14.13 4.90 -4.61
N ASP A 218 -13.69 4.36 -5.75
CA ASP A 218 -14.40 4.47 -7.02
C ASP A 218 -15.55 3.45 -7.17
N ARG A 219 -15.71 2.50 -6.23
CA ARG A 219 -16.73 1.44 -6.27
C ARG A 219 -17.81 1.57 -5.18
N VAL A 220 -17.75 2.61 -4.37
CA VAL A 220 -18.72 2.95 -3.33
C VAL A 220 -19.61 4.08 -3.79
#